data_95c0c4602497687ae532ce23d3975549
#
_entry.id   95c0c4602497687ae532ce23d3975549
#
_cell.length_a   1.000
_cell.length_b   1.000
_cell.length_c   1.000
_cell.angle_alpha   90.00
_cell.angle_beta   90.00
_cell.angle_gamma   90.00
#
_symmetry.space_group_name_H-M   'P 1'
#
loop_
_entity.id
_entity.type
_entity.pdbx_description
1 polymer ?
#
loop_
_entity_poly.entity_id
_entity_poly.type
_entity_poly.pdbx_seq_one_letter_code
_entity_poly.pdbx_strand_id
1 'polypeptide(L)'
;MNAVTTSPAPDVDVVLPCLNEAGALPWVLARVPAGWRALVVDNGSTDGSADLARSLGATVVTEPRRGFGAACHAGLTAATADVVCFCDCDASLDPGLLAPFVAEIRAGTSDLVLGRRRPRTRGAWPAHARAGNLALARMLRHRTGLRLHDLGPLRAARREPLLALGLTDRRSGYPLQMVVRAADAGWRIAEHDVPYLPRTGASKVTGTWRGTWHAVRDMRRVLAEPPAVRAGDSDSDSERSGTR
;
A
#
# COMPACT_ATOMS: atom_id res chain seq x y z
N MET A 1 -38.91 2.72 19.96
CA MET A 1 -37.47 3.00 20.16
C MET A 1 -36.69 1.92 19.40
N ASN A 2 -36.26 2.22 18.18
CA ASN A 2 -35.45 1.30 17.40
C ASN A 2 -34.01 1.40 17.91
N ALA A 3 -33.52 0.31 18.50
CA ALA A 3 -32.13 0.18 18.83
C ALA A 3 -31.31 0.26 17.54
N VAL A 4 -30.53 1.30 17.36
CA VAL A 4 -29.50 1.36 16.31
C VAL A 4 -28.48 0.31 16.68
N THR A 5 -28.55 -0.84 16.03
CA THR A 5 -27.53 -1.89 16.13
C THR A 5 -26.27 -1.33 15.47
N THR A 6 -25.42 -0.68 16.24
CA THR A 6 -24.07 -0.31 15.77
C THR A 6 -23.33 -1.61 15.48
N SER A 7 -23.13 -1.90 14.20
CA SER A 7 -22.24 -2.97 13.79
C SER A 7 -20.88 -2.74 14.47
N PRO A 8 -20.25 -3.76 15.08
CA PRO A 8 -18.95 -3.59 15.70
C PRO A 8 -17.97 -3.00 14.67
N ALA A 9 -17.07 -2.12 15.15
CA ALA A 9 -16.04 -1.54 14.27
C ALA A 9 -15.26 -2.69 13.59
N PRO A 10 -14.93 -2.57 12.30
CA PRO A 10 -14.21 -3.61 11.61
C PRO A 10 -12.82 -3.82 12.26
N ASP A 11 -12.43 -5.08 12.32
CA ASP A 11 -11.17 -5.50 12.93
C ASP A 11 -9.95 -5.04 12.14
N VAL A 12 -10.09 -5.07 10.81
CA VAL A 12 -9.08 -4.65 9.82
C VAL A 12 -9.78 -4.03 8.63
N ASP A 13 -9.20 -2.98 8.07
CA ASP A 13 -9.60 -2.41 6.79
C ASP A 13 -8.64 -2.83 5.68
N VAL A 14 -9.18 -3.38 4.59
CA VAL A 14 -8.42 -3.74 3.39
C VAL A 14 -8.71 -2.72 2.29
N VAL A 15 -7.76 -1.85 2.02
CA VAL A 15 -7.82 -0.85 0.94
C VAL A 15 -7.49 -1.52 -0.39
N LEU A 16 -8.44 -1.44 -1.31
CA LEU A 16 -8.41 -2.05 -2.64
C LEU A 16 -8.51 -0.94 -3.70
N PRO A 17 -7.40 -0.35 -4.17
CA PRO A 17 -7.41 0.64 -5.24
C PRO A 17 -7.97 0.02 -6.51
N CYS A 18 -9.05 0.59 -7.05
CA CYS A 18 -9.81 0.04 -8.16
C CYS A 18 -9.90 1.02 -9.33
N LEU A 19 -9.58 0.55 -10.54
CA LEU A 19 -9.81 1.26 -11.78
C LEU A 19 -10.08 0.25 -12.91
N ASN A 20 -11.35 0.09 -13.26
CA ASN A 20 -11.79 -0.87 -14.29
C ASN A 20 -11.31 -2.31 -13.98
N GLU A 21 -11.76 -2.85 -12.86
CA GLU A 21 -11.40 -4.19 -12.36
C GLU A 21 -12.66 -5.06 -12.11
N ALA A 22 -13.78 -4.79 -12.80
CA ALA A 22 -15.02 -5.54 -12.61
C ALA A 22 -14.85 -7.05 -12.73
N GLY A 23 -14.00 -7.53 -13.66
CA GLY A 23 -13.74 -8.94 -13.86
C GLY A 23 -12.94 -9.61 -12.71
N ALA A 24 -12.18 -8.84 -11.92
CA ALA A 24 -11.35 -9.36 -10.82
C ALA A 24 -12.06 -9.25 -9.45
N LEU A 25 -12.94 -8.27 -9.28
CA LEU A 25 -13.58 -7.95 -8.01
C LEU A 25 -14.24 -9.14 -7.30
N PRO A 26 -15.01 -10.02 -7.97
CA PRO A 26 -15.63 -11.16 -7.28
C PRO A 26 -14.61 -12.09 -6.65
N TRP A 27 -13.50 -12.33 -7.36
CA TRP A 27 -12.42 -13.19 -6.86
C TRP A 27 -11.68 -12.55 -5.68
N VAL A 28 -11.38 -11.26 -5.76
CA VAL A 28 -10.68 -10.50 -4.71
C VAL A 28 -11.53 -10.40 -3.45
N LEU A 29 -12.79 -9.96 -3.58
CA LEU A 29 -13.67 -9.73 -2.44
C LEU A 29 -14.03 -11.02 -1.71
N ALA A 30 -14.21 -12.13 -2.42
CA ALA A 30 -14.44 -13.44 -1.80
C ALA A 30 -13.27 -13.97 -0.96
N ARG A 31 -12.08 -13.34 -1.08
CA ARG A 31 -10.86 -13.74 -0.36
C ARG A 31 -10.44 -12.78 0.74
N VAL A 32 -11.14 -11.68 0.91
CA VAL A 32 -10.96 -10.83 2.10
C VAL A 32 -11.36 -11.64 3.33
N PRO A 33 -10.50 -11.74 4.35
CA PRO A 33 -10.80 -12.54 5.53
C PRO A 33 -12.12 -12.15 6.20
N ALA A 34 -12.84 -13.13 6.74
CA ALA A 34 -14.11 -12.89 7.43
C ALA A 34 -13.93 -11.93 8.60
N GLY A 35 -14.87 -10.99 8.77
CA GLY A 35 -14.82 -9.96 9.80
C GLY A 35 -13.98 -8.73 9.42
N TRP A 36 -13.24 -8.77 8.30
CA TRP A 36 -12.52 -7.61 7.78
C TRP A 36 -13.38 -6.83 6.80
N ARG A 37 -13.17 -5.51 6.72
CA ARG A 37 -13.90 -4.67 5.81
C ARG A 37 -13.09 -4.39 4.54
N ALA A 38 -13.67 -4.70 3.38
CA ALA A 38 -13.13 -4.30 2.10
C ALA A 38 -13.49 -2.85 1.80
N LEU A 39 -12.50 -1.99 1.62
CA LEU A 39 -12.61 -0.62 1.14
C LEU A 39 -12.17 -0.55 -0.32
N VAL A 40 -13.10 -0.72 -1.24
CA VAL A 40 -12.84 -0.56 -2.67
C VAL A 40 -12.81 0.92 -3.00
N VAL A 41 -11.64 1.42 -3.41
CA VAL A 41 -11.47 2.84 -3.76
C VAL A 41 -11.57 2.99 -5.27
N ASP A 42 -12.75 3.39 -5.72
CA ASP A 42 -13.00 3.64 -7.14
C ASP A 42 -12.30 4.93 -7.59
N ASN A 43 -11.33 4.80 -8.46
CA ASN A 43 -10.53 5.89 -9.02
C ASN A 43 -11.03 6.29 -10.43
N GLY A 44 -12.34 6.29 -10.60
CA GLY A 44 -13.06 6.69 -11.82
C GLY A 44 -13.19 5.56 -12.83
N SER A 45 -13.64 4.39 -12.39
CA SER A 45 -13.99 3.27 -13.29
C SER A 45 -15.18 3.60 -14.19
N THR A 46 -15.22 2.98 -15.35
CA THR A 46 -16.28 3.11 -16.35
C THR A 46 -16.90 1.77 -16.75
N ASP A 47 -16.46 0.67 -16.12
CA ASP A 47 -16.85 -0.70 -16.42
C ASP A 47 -17.86 -1.29 -15.41
N GLY A 48 -18.44 -0.46 -14.53
CA GLY A 48 -19.36 -0.90 -13.48
C GLY A 48 -18.68 -1.45 -12.22
N SER A 49 -17.34 -1.35 -12.09
CA SER A 49 -16.60 -1.84 -10.92
C SER A 49 -17.17 -1.35 -9.59
N ALA A 50 -17.53 -0.05 -9.49
CA ALA A 50 -18.03 0.53 -8.25
C ALA A 50 -19.37 -0.09 -7.80
N ASP A 51 -20.31 -0.27 -8.73
CA ASP A 51 -21.63 -0.84 -8.44
C ASP A 51 -21.53 -2.34 -8.14
N LEU A 52 -20.69 -3.05 -8.86
CA LEU A 52 -20.41 -4.45 -8.60
C LEU A 52 -19.77 -4.63 -7.20
N ALA A 53 -18.81 -3.79 -6.81
CA ALA A 53 -18.21 -3.86 -5.49
C ALA A 53 -19.24 -3.67 -4.37
N ARG A 54 -20.17 -2.70 -4.52
CA ARG A 54 -21.29 -2.48 -3.56
C ARG A 54 -22.19 -3.71 -3.48
N SER A 55 -22.58 -4.29 -4.63
CA SER A 55 -23.44 -5.47 -4.67
C SER A 55 -22.81 -6.71 -4.02
N LEU A 56 -21.45 -6.77 -3.99
CA LEU A 56 -20.69 -7.81 -3.33
C LEU A 56 -20.38 -7.51 -1.85
N GLY A 57 -20.97 -6.45 -1.28
CA GLY A 57 -20.85 -6.10 0.14
C GLY A 57 -19.64 -5.27 0.52
N ALA A 58 -18.85 -4.77 -0.44
CA ALA A 58 -17.74 -3.88 -0.15
C ALA A 58 -18.20 -2.45 0.15
N THR A 59 -17.50 -1.76 1.02
CA THR A 59 -17.60 -0.31 1.16
C THR A 59 -16.88 0.35 0.00
N VAL A 60 -17.56 1.23 -0.75
CA VAL A 60 -16.96 1.92 -1.91
C VAL A 60 -16.65 3.37 -1.54
N VAL A 61 -15.41 3.76 -1.70
CA VAL A 61 -14.91 5.13 -1.59
C VAL A 61 -14.65 5.66 -2.99
N THR A 62 -15.14 6.84 -3.33
CA THR A 62 -14.87 7.46 -4.64
C THR A 62 -13.72 8.46 -4.50
N GLU A 63 -12.67 8.30 -5.32
CA GLU A 63 -11.55 9.23 -5.40
C GLU A 63 -11.47 9.80 -6.83
N PRO A 64 -11.90 11.05 -7.03
CA PRO A 64 -11.94 11.66 -8.36
C PRO A 64 -10.54 12.00 -8.90
N ARG A 65 -9.56 12.21 -8.04
CA ARG A 65 -8.19 12.48 -8.44
C ARG A 65 -7.53 11.22 -8.97
N ARG A 66 -7.27 11.16 -10.26
CA ARG A 66 -6.61 10.01 -10.88
C ARG A 66 -5.21 9.77 -10.29
N GLY A 67 -4.92 8.53 -9.93
CA GLY A 67 -3.62 8.09 -9.46
C GLY A 67 -3.70 6.96 -8.43
N PHE A 68 -2.80 5.99 -8.54
CA PHE A 68 -2.72 4.86 -7.60
C PHE A 68 -2.55 5.35 -6.15
N GLY A 69 -1.63 6.29 -5.92
CA GLY A 69 -1.40 6.87 -4.60
C GLY A 69 -2.60 7.67 -4.08
N ALA A 70 -3.38 8.31 -4.98
CA ALA A 70 -4.61 9.01 -4.58
C ALA A 70 -5.63 8.00 -4.04
N ALA A 71 -5.85 6.89 -4.75
CA ALA A 71 -6.75 5.84 -4.32
C ALA A 71 -6.29 5.19 -2.99
N CYS A 72 -5.01 4.85 -2.86
CA CYS A 72 -4.47 4.31 -1.62
C CYS A 72 -4.67 5.28 -0.44
N HIS A 73 -4.40 6.57 -0.65
CA HIS A 73 -4.53 7.57 0.41
C HIS A 73 -5.98 7.83 0.79
N ALA A 74 -6.89 7.89 -0.17
CA ALA A 74 -8.32 8.03 0.10
C ALA A 74 -8.85 6.84 0.92
N GLY A 75 -8.42 5.62 0.60
CA GLY A 75 -8.75 4.43 1.38
C GLY A 75 -8.17 4.47 2.79
N LEU A 76 -6.91 4.86 2.95
CA LEU A 76 -6.27 5.05 4.27
C LEU A 76 -7.01 6.08 5.13
N THR A 77 -7.45 7.18 4.51
CA THR A 77 -8.20 8.23 5.21
C THR A 77 -9.60 7.76 5.62
N ALA A 78 -10.27 6.99 4.75
CA ALA A 78 -11.60 6.44 5.00
C ALA A 78 -11.59 5.23 5.95
N ALA A 79 -10.45 4.59 6.14
CA ALA A 79 -10.28 3.49 7.08
C ALA A 79 -10.57 3.95 8.53
N THR A 80 -11.11 3.05 9.35
CA THR A 80 -11.42 3.31 10.77
C THR A 80 -10.88 2.24 11.71
N ALA A 81 -10.45 1.09 11.17
CA ALA A 81 -9.81 0.04 11.94
C ALA A 81 -8.39 0.43 12.38
N ASP A 82 -7.91 -0.16 13.48
CA ASP A 82 -6.54 0.05 13.97
C ASP A 82 -5.48 -0.41 12.95
N VAL A 83 -5.74 -1.53 12.27
CA VAL A 83 -4.84 -2.05 11.24
C VAL A 83 -5.45 -1.82 9.86
N VAL A 84 -4.64 -1.27 8.97
CA VAL A 84 -4.97 -1.08 7.56
C VAL A 84 -4.06 -1.95 6.68
N CYS A 85 -4.68 -2.61 5.73
CA CYS A 85 -4.01 -3.40 4.71
C CYS A 85 -4.21 -2.76 3.33
N PHE A 86 -3.28 -3.04 2.41
CA PHE A 86 -3.40 -2.69 1.00
C PHE A 86 -3.22 -3.94 0.15
N CYS A 87 -4.02 -4.06 -0.89
CA CYS A 87 -3.90 -5.12 -1.88
C CYS A 87 -4.38 -4.60 -3.23
N ASP A 88 -3.72 -4.99 -4.33
CA ASP A 88 -4.21 -4.69 -5.68
C ASP A 88 -5.53 -5.41 -5.96
N CYS A 89 -6.39 -4.77 -6.76
CA CYS A 89 -7.74 -5.25 -7.07
C CYS A 89 -7.81 -6.07 -8.38
N ASP A 90 -6.67 -6.51 -8.93
CA ASP A 90 -6.53 -7.16 -10.24
C ASP A 90 -6.39 -8.69 -10.17
N ALA A 91 -6.66 -9.29 -9.02
CA ALA A 91 -6.52 -10.72 -8.72
C ALA A 91 -5.09 -11.28 -8.85
N SER A 92 -4.07 -10.44 -8.93
CA SER A 92 -2.67 -10.89 -8.97
C SER A 92 -2.13 -11.31 -7.59
N LEU A 93 -2.77 -10.86 -6.52
CA LEU A 93 -2.46 -11.17 -5.13
C LEU A 93 -3.72 -11.58 -4.37
N ASP A 94 -3.57 -12.55 -3.50
CA ASP A 94 -4.67 -13.05 -2.66
C ASP A 94 -4.75 -12.25 -1.35
N PRO A 95 -5.85 -11.50 -1.08
CA PRO A 95 -6.04 -10.79 0.18
C PRO A 95 -5.99 -11.69 1.42
N GLY A 96 -6.32 -12.98 1.29
CA GLY A 96 -6.23 -13.95 2.39
C GLY A 96 -4.82 -14.09 2.97
N LEU A 97 -3.79 -13.75 2.18
CA LEU A 97 -2.39 -13.76 2.62
C LEU A 97 -2.04 -12.61 3.57
N LEU A 98 -2.95 -11.67 3.82
CA LEU A 98 -2.74 -10.56 4.76
C LEU A 98 -2.87 -10.98 6.23
N ALA A 99 -3.52 -12.11 6.53
CA ALA A 99 -3.76 -12.54 7.91
C ALA A 99 -2.47 -12.67 8.76
N PRO A 100 -1.39 -13.33 8.28
CA PRO A 100 -0.13 -13.36 9.02
C PRO A 100 0.54 -11.98 9.15
N PHE A 101 0.36 -11.07 8.17
CA PHE A 101 0.90 -9.70 8.27
C PHE A 101 0.23 -8.92 9.40
N VAL A 102 -1.09 -9.03 9.48
CA VAL A 102 -1.87 -8.40 10.56
C VAL A 102 -1.50 -8.97 11.93
N ALA A 103 -1.29 -10.29 12.03
CA ALA A 103 -0.85 -10.92 13.27
C ALA A 103 0.51 -10.35 13.73
N GLU A 104 1.46 -10.14 12.82
CA GLU A 104 2.77 -9.58 13.10
C GLU A 104 2.69 -8.10 13.54
N ILE A 105 1.84 -7.28 12.88
CA ILE A 105 1.57 -5.90 13.29
C ILE A 105 0.94 -5.84 14.70
N ARG A 106 -0.01 -6.72 14.98
CA ARG A 106 -0.68 -6.78 16.30
C ARG A 106 0.25 -7.24 17.40
N ALA A 107 1.13 -8.19 17.11
CA ALA A 107 2.18 -8.64 18.04
C ALA A 107 3.24 -7.55 18.30
N GLY A 108 3.24 -6.47 17.53
CA GLY A 108 4.20 -5.39 17.68
C GLY A 108 5.63 -5.80 17.31
N THR A 109 5.83 -6.84 16.51
CA THR A 109 7.16 -7.26 16.04
C THR A 109 7.61 -6.48 14.81
N SER A 110 6.66 -5.98 14.01
CA SER A 110 6.88 -5.10 12.88
C SER A 110 5.89 -3.93 12.87
N ASP A 111 6.28 -2.82 12.28
CA ASP A 111 5.47 -1.62 12.12
C ASP A 111 4.91 -1.51 10.69
N LEU A 112 5.60 -2.13 9.72
CA LEU A 112 5.16 -2.29 8.33
C LEU A 112 5.56 -3.67 7.82
N VAL A 113 4.60 -4.42 7.27
CA VAL A 113 4.86 -5.73 6.65
C VAL A 113 4.54 -5.65 5.16
N LEU A 114 5.45 -6.16 4.32
CA LEU A 114 5.39 -6.12 2.86
C LEU A 114 5.34 -7.54 2.29
N GLY A 115 4.55 -7.74 1.24
CA GLY A 115 4.54 -8.98 0.46
C GLY A 115 5.52 -8.92 -0.70
N ARG A 116 6.56 -9.77 -0.69
CA ARG A 116 7.48 -9.95 -1.81
C ARG A 116 6.86 -10.90 -2.83
N ARG A 117 6.65 -10.42 -4.04
CA ARG A 117 6.02 -11.20 -5.12
C ARG A 117 6.92 -12.34 -5.59
N ARG A 118 6.39 -13.57 -5.56
CA ARG A 118 6.99 -14.76 -6.11
C ARG A 118 6.14 -15.28 -7.27
N PRO A 119 6.51 -15.04 -8.53
CA PRO A 119 5.73 -15.48 -9.67
C PRO A 119 5.51 -16.99 -9.65
N ARG A 120 4.25 -17.42 -9.73
CA ARG A 120 3.85 -18.85 -9.76
C ARG A 120 3.99 -19.45 -11.14
N THR A 121 3.89 -18.65 -12.19
CA THR A 121 3.96 -19.10 -13.59
C THR A 121 4.95 -18.24 -14.39
N ARG A 122 5.54 -18.85 -15.43
CA ARG A 122 6.37 -18.10 -16.38
C ARG A 122 5.51 -17.03 -17.06
N GLY A 123 5.96 -15.76 -17.03
CA GLY A 123 5.22 -14.64 -17.65
C GLY A 123 4.28 -13.87 -16.70
N ALA A 124 3.96 -14.36 -15.48
CA ALA A 124 3.17 -13.61 -14.52
C ALA A 124 3.81 -12.24 -14.17
N TRP A 125 5.13 -12.15 -14.28
CA TRP A 125 5.86 -10.90 -14.05
C TRP A 125 6.86 -10.68 -15.20
N PRO A 126 6.64 -9.70 -16.09
CA PRO A 126 7.51 -9.43 -17.24
C PRO A 126 8.95 -9.12 -16.82
N ALA A 127 9.93 -9.57 -17.61
CA ALA A 127 11.36 -9.44 -17.27
C ALA A 127 11.80 -7.99 -17.07
N HIS A 128 11.31 -7.05 -17.90
CA HIS A 128 11.63 -5.62 -17.76
C HIS A 128 11.08 -5.03 -16.45
N ALA A 129 9.88 -5.45 -15.99
CA ALA A 129 9.30 -5.01 -14.73
C ALA A 129 10.08 -5.59 -13.54
N ARG A 130 10.58 -6.84 -13.65
CA ARG A 130 11.47 -7.44 -12.63
C ARG A 130 12.79 -6.69 -12.53
N ALA A 131 13.41 -6.35 -13.67
CA ALA A 131 14.65 -5.58 -13.71
C ALA A 131 14.46 -4.19 -13.09
N GLY A 132 13.36 -3.51 -13.41
CA GLY A 132 12.98 -2.22 -12.81
C GLY A 132 12.81 -2.32 -11.29
N ASN A 133 12.13 -3.36 -10.81
CA ASN A 133 11.97 -3.60 -9.38
C ASN A 133 13.32 -3.87 -8.67
N LEU A 134 14.21 -4.66 -9.28
CA LEU A 134 15.53 -4.93 -8.73
C LEU A 134 16.37 -3.65 -8.62
N ALA A 135 16.36 -2.81 -9.67
CA ALA A 135 17.04 -1.52 -9.65
C ALA A 135 16.49 -0.63 -8.54
N LEU A 136 15.17 -0.56 -8.39
CA LEU A 136 14.51 0.21 -7.36
C LEU A 136 14.81 -0.31 -5.94
N ALA A 137 14.78 -1.62 -5.72
CA ALA A 137 15.15 -2.24 -4.45
C ALA A 137 16.62 -1.94 -4.07
N ARG A 138 17.55 -1.92 -5.07
CA ARG A 138 18.94 -1.54 -4.86
C ARG A 138 19.08 -0.06 -4.47
N MET A 139 18.35 0.85 -5.15
CA MET A 139 18.36 2.28 -4.83
C MET A 139 17.77 2.53 -3.43
N LEU A 140 16.68 1.85 -3.08
CA LEU A 140 16.06 1.92 -1.76
C LEU A 140 17.04 1.43 -0.68
N ARG A 141 17.71 0.30 -0.89
CA ARG A 141 18.74 -0.20 0.01
C ARG A 141 19.85 0.83 0.23
N HIS A 142 20.31 1.47 -0.84
CA HIS A 142 21.34 2.50 -0.73
C HIS A 142 20.87 3.72 0.09
N ARG A 143 19.59 4.11 -0.08
CA ARG A 143 18.97 5.26 0.60
C ARG A 143 18.63 4.99 2.08
N THR A 144 18.21 3.77 2.42
CA THR A 144 17.63 3.45 3.74
C THR A 144 18.41 2.40 4.53
N GLY A 145 19.37 1.70 3.91
CA GLY A 145 20.04 0.54 4.52
C GLY A 145 19.19 -0.74 4.54
N LEU A 146 17.90 -0.67 4.23
CA LEU A 146 16.99 -1.82 4.29
C LEU A 146 17.25 -2.83 3.18
N ARG A 147 17.24 -4.12 3.53
CA ARG A 147 17.40 -5.23 2.58
C ARG A 147 16.06 -5.74 2.07
N LEU A 148 15.29 -4.86 1.41
CA LEU A 148 14.06 -5.24 0.73
C LEU A 148 14.34 -5.70 -0.70
N HIS A 149 13.56 -6.68 -1.17
CA HIS A 149 13.73 -7.29 -2.49
C HIS A 149 12.62 -6.89 -3.46
N ASP A 150 11.47 -6.45 -2.94
CA ASP A 150 10.32 -6.04 -3.73
C ASP A 150 9.56 -4.88 -3.05
N LEU A 151 8.96 -4.03 -3.87
CA LEU A 151 8.00 -3.02 -3.43
C LEU A 151 6.58 -3.48 -3.74
N GLY A 152 6.25 -4.68 -3.26
CA GLY A 152 4.95 -5.30 -3.48
C GLY A 152 3.79 -4.45 -2.97
N PRO A 153 2.60 -4.57 -3.60
CA PRO A 153 1.41 -3.82 -3.19
C PRO A 153 0.70 -4.43 -1.98
N LEU A 154 0.97 -5.70 -1.64
CA LEU A 154 0.39 -6.34 -0.45
C LEU A 154 1.10 -5.83 0.80
N ARG A 155 0.38 -5.14 1.69
CA ARG A 155 0.97 -4.45 2.85
C ARG A 155 0.04 -4.42 4.04
N ALA A 156 0.62 -4.34 5.26
CA ALA A 156 -0.13 -4.09 6.49
C ALA A 156 0.65 -3.14 7.40
N ALA A 157 -0.05 -2.24 8.08
CA ALA A 157 0.49 -1.33 9.09
C ALA A 157 -0.62 -0.87 10.04
N ARG A 158 -0.26 -0.27 11.18
CA ARG A 158 -1.23 0.47 12.01
C ARG A 158 -1.63 1.77 11.30
N ARG A 159 -2.92 2.06 11.34
CA ARG A 159 -3.53 3.19 10.61
C ARG A 159 -2.98 4.55 11.06
N GLU A 160 -3.04 4.85 12.34
CA GLU A 160 -2.65 6.17 12.86
C GLU A 160 -1.16 6.47 12.64
N PRO A 161 -0.22 5.56 12.96
CA PRO A 161 1.18 5.78 12.64
C PRO A 161 1.42 5.97 11.14
N LEU A 162 0.70 5.22 10.28
CA LEU A 162 0.85 5.34 8.83
C LEU A 162 0.35 6.69 8.29
N LEU A 163 -0.75 7.22 8.84
CA LEU A 163 -1.22 8.57 8.54
C LEU A 163 -0.21 9.63 8.99
N ALA A 164 0.40 9.44 10.18
CA ALA A 164 1.40 10.36 10.73
C ALA A 164 2.68 10.44 9.88
N LEU A 165 2.98 9.45 9.03
CA LEU A 165 4.08 9.55 8.05
C LEU A 165 3.87 10.67 7.02
N GLY A 166 2.65 11.19 6.88
CA GLY A 166 2.36 12.35 6.05
C GLY A 166 2.61 12.13 4.56
N LEU A 167 2.25 10.95 4.02
CA LEU A 167 2.47 10.60 2.61
C LEU A 167 1.81 11.62 1.68
N THR A 168 2.56 12.18 0.75
CA THR A 168 2.13 13.25 -0.16
C THR A 168 2.04 12.86 -1.63
N ASP A 169 2.77 11.81 -2.07
CA ASP A 169 2.66 11.34 -3.44
C ASP A 169 1.24 10.77 -3.68
N ARG A 170 0.62 11.16 -4.76
CA ARG A 170 -0.73 10.71 -5.15
C ARG A 170 -0.71 9.87 -6.42
N ARG A 171 0.48 9.50 -6.90
CA ARG A 171 0.69 8.76 -8.15
C ARG A 171 1.43 7.46 -7.86
N SER A 172 2.41 7.13 -8.69
CA SER A 172 3.15 5.86 -8.64
C SER A 172 4.24 5.81 -7.56
N GLY A 173 4.62 6.95 -6.98
CA GLY A 173 5.61 7.03 -5.91
C GLY A 173 5.08 6.66 -4.51
N TYR A 174 3.77 6.64 -4.32
CA TYR A 174 3.15 6.39 -3.01
C TYR A 174 3.66 5.14 -2.29
N PRO A 175 3.76 3.96 -2.96
CA PRO A 175 4.28 2.76 -2.31
C PRO A 175 5.75 2.87 -1.88
N LEU A 176 6.57 3.59 -2.66
CA LEU A 176 7.96 3.83 -2.34
C LEU A 176 8.10 4.85 -1.22
N GLN A 177 7.33 5.94 -1.26
CA GLN A 177 7.33 6.98 -0.22
C GLN A 177 6.93 6.41 1.14
N MET A 178 5.95 5.48 1.17
CA MET A 178 5.58 4.77 2.40
C MET A 178 6.79 4.07 3.03
N VAL A 179 7.57 3.33 2.25
CA VAL A 179 8.74 2.59 2.75
C VAL A 179 9.86 3.55 3.15
N VAL A 180 10.14 4.58 2.34
CA VAL A 180 11.19 5.56 2.66
C VAL A 180 10.87 6.30 3.96
N ARG A 181 9.65 6.83 4.12
CA ARG A 181 9.26 7.56 5.32
C ARG A 181 9.16 6.66 6.55
N ALA A 182 8.69 5.42 6.40
CA ALA A 182 8.71 4.43 7.47
C ALA A 182 10.15 4.14 7.94
N ALA A 183 11.09 3.98 6.99
CA ALA A 183 12.50 3.80 7.30
C ALA A 183 13.13 5.01 8.00
N ASP A 184 12.85 6.23 7.49
CA ASP A 184 13.32 7.48 8.09
C ASP A 184 12.76 7.67 9.52
N ALA A 185 11.53 7.21 9.77
CA ALA A 185 10.90 7.18 11.09
C ALA A 185 11.41 6.04 12.01
N GLY A 186 12.33 5.20 11.53
CA GLY A 186 12.91 4.10 12.31
C GLY A 186 11.99 2.89 12.47
N TRP A 187 10.99 2.71 11.60
CA TRP A 187 10.08 1.57 11.67
C TRP A 187 10.77 0.24 11.40
N ARG A 188 10.31 -0.80 12.07
CA ARG A 188 10.68 -2.19 11.80
C ARG A 188 9.87 -2.66 10.60
N ILE A 189 10.56 -2.92 9.50
CA ILE A 189 9.92 -3.31 8.23
C ILE A 189 10.28 -4.76 7.94
N ALA A 190 9.26 -5.61 7.83
CA ALA A 190 9.38 -7.01 7.44
C ALA A 190 8.97 -7.24 5.99
N GLU A 191 9.50 -8.29 5.37
CA GLU A 191 9.16 -8.71 4.01
C GLU A 191 8.92 -10.22 3.99
N HIS A 192 7.75 -10.67 3.50
CA HIS A 192 7.39 -12.08 3.37
C HIS A 192 7.11 -12.46 1.92
N ASP A 193 7.54 -13.65 1.52
CA ASP A 193 7.26 -14.17 0.18
C ASP A 193 5.77 -14.46 0.00
N VAL A 194 5.18 -13.92 -1.07
CA VAL A 194 3.78 -14.16 -1.43
C VAL A 194 3.66 -14.64 -2.87
N PRO A 195 2.80 -15.62 -3.16
CA PRO A 195 2.51 -16.05 -4.52
C PRO A 195 2.01 -14.87 -5.36
N TYR A 196 2.56 -14.70 -6.55
CA TYR A 196 2.11 -13.71 -7.53
C TYR A 196 1.50 -14.41 -8.72
N LEU A 197 0.23 -14.14 -8.98
CA LEU A 197 -0.59 -14.73 -10.02
C LEU A 197 -0.62 -13.82 -11.26
N PRO A 198 -0.98 -14.37 -12.43
CA PRO A 198 -1.33 -13.55 -13.57
C PRO A 198 -2.50 -12.64 -13.22
N ARG A 199 -2.40 -11.35 -13.55
CA ARG A 199 -3.50 -10.40 -13.32
C ARG A 199 -4.66 -10.65 -14.27
N THR A 200 -5.85 -10.30 -13.83
CA THR A 200 -7.02 -10.19 -14.68
C THR A 200 -7.03 -8.80 -15.31
N GLY A 201 -6.95 -8.71 -16.64
CA GLY A 201 -6.92 -7.43 -17.36
C GLY A 201 -5.52 -6.85 -17.63
N ALA A 202 -5.46 -5.61 -18.13
CA ALA A 202 -4.24 -4.92 -18.56
C ALA A 202 -3.64 -4.04 -17.47
N SER A 203 -2.29 -3.93 -17.45
CA SER A 203 -1.60 -3.02 -16.53
C SER A 203 -1.93 -1.56 -16.82
N LYS A 204 -2.41 -0.82 -15.80
CA LYS A 204 -2.75 0.61 -15.87
C LYS A 204 -1.55 1.52 -15.64
N VAL A 205 -0.48 1.03 -15.00
CA VAL A 205 0.70 1.82 -14.62
C VAL A 205 1.85 1.60 -15.59
N THR A 206 2.19 0.35 -15.90
CA THR A 206 3.37 0.00 -16.71
C THR A 206 3.03 -0.50 -18.11
N GLY A 207 1.77 -0.44 -18.53
CA GLY A 207 1.30 -0.89 -19.83
C GLY A 207 1.72 0.00 -21.01
N THR A 208 2.26 1.21 -20.76
CA THR A 208 2.74 2.15 -21.76
C THR A 208 4.11 2.72 -21.39
N TRP A 209 4.93 3.07 -22.40
CA TRP A 209 6.26 3.67 -22.17
C TRP A 209 6.15 5.01 -21.42
N ARG A 210 5.09 5.79 -21.68
CA ARG A 210 4.80 7.05 -20.96
C ARG A 210 4.48 6.80 -19.50
N GLY A 211 3.66 5.79 -19.18
CA GLY A 211 3.34 5.39 -17.80
C GLY A 211 4.59 4.94 -17.05
N THR A 212 5.44 4.14 -17.68
CA THR A 212 6.72 3.69 -17.10
C THR A 212 7.64 4.88 -16.83
N TRP A 213 7.76 5.83 -17.77
CA TRP A 213 8.59 7.03 -17.57
C TRP A 213 8.10 7.91 -16.41
N HIS A 214 6.79 8.12 -16.32
CA HIS A 214 6.19 8.85 -15.19
C HIS A 214 6.45 8.15 -13.86
N ALA A 215 6.29 6.83 -13.81
CA ALA A 215 6.56 6.06 -12.61
C ALA A 215 8.02 6.18 -12.15
N VAL A 216 8.98 6.06 -13.08
CA VAL A 216 10.41 6.24 -12.79
C VAL A 216 10.70 7.66 -12.27
N ARG A 217 10.09 8.69 -12.87
CA ARG A 217 10.27 10.08 -12.43
C ARG A 217 9.71 10.29 -11.02
N ASP A 218 8.51 9.78 -10.73
CA ASP A 218 7.88 9.88 -9.41
C ASP A 218 8.73 9.18 -8.35
N MET A 219 9.24 7.97 -8.66
CA MET A 219 10.12 7.21 -7.77
C MET A 219 11.45 7.92 -7.50
N ARG A 220 12.07 8.54 -8.53
CA ARG A 220 13.31 9.32 -8.35
C ARG A 220 13.09 10.54 -7.45
N ARG A 221 11.93 11.21 -7.58
CA ARG A 221 11.58 12.33 -6.70
C ARG A 221 11.49 11.87 -5.25
N VAL A 222 10.81 10.76 -4.98
CA VAL A 222 10.69 10.20 -3.63
C VAL A 222 12.06 9.84 -3.04
N LEU A 223 12.94 9.22 -3.81
CA LEU A 223 14.29 8.86 -3.33
C LEU A 223 15.18 10.09 -3.07
N ALA A 224 14.89 11.23 -3.71
CA ALA A 224 15.59 12.48 -3.51
C ALA A 224 15.00 13.33 -2.36
N GLU A 225 13.87 12.95 -1.77
CA GLU A 225 13.33 13.63 -0.58
C GLU A 225 14.36 13.56 0.55
N PRO A 226 14.65 14.70 1.24
CA PRO A 226 15.51 14.67 2.41
C PRO A 226 14.88 13.77 3.49
N PRO A 227 15.70 13.14 4.35
CA PRO A 227 15.16 12.40 5.49
C PRO A 227 14.24 13.29 6.31
N ALA A 228 13.10 12.75 6.75
CA ALA A 228 12.24 13.44 7.70
C ALA A 228 13.05 13.68 8.99
N VAL A 229 13.06 14.92 9.47
CA VAL A 229 13.74 15.27 10.74
C VAL A 229 13.13 14.41 11.84
N ARG A 230 13.94 13.60 12.51
CA ARG A 230 13.47 12.83 13.67
C ARG A 230 13.06 13.79 14.76
N ALA A 231 11.87 13.63 15.31
CA ALA A 231 11.34 14.42 16.41
C ALA A 231 12.12 14.16 17.73
N GLY A 232 13.42 14.18 17.73
CA GLY A 232 14.31 13.94 18.86
C GLY A 232 15.64 14.65 18.76
N ASP A 233 15.97 15.26 17.60
CA ASP A 233 17.26 15.91 17.42
C ASP A 233 17.27 17.42 17.83
N SER A 234 16.13 17.97 18.30
CA SER A 234 16.05 19.38 18.68
C SER A 234 16.49 19.71 20.11
N ASP A 235 16.73 18.72 20.98
CA ASP A 235 17.08 18.98 22.38
C ASP A 235 18.60 18.95 22.71
N SER A 236 19.45 18.54 21.75
CA SER A 236 20.88 18.42 22.06
C SER A 236 21.74 19.66 21.76
N ASP A 237 21.20 20.69 21.08
CA ASP A 237 21.96 21.90 20.74
C ASP A 237 21.78 23.07 21.72
N SER A 238 20.79 23.00 22.64
CA SER A 238 20.59 24.07 23.63
C SER A 238 21.49 23.97 24.88
N GLU A 239 22.11 22.82 25.15
CA GLU A 239 22.98 22.64 26.34
C GLU A 239 24.45 22.98 26.13
N ARG A 240 24.91 23.27 24.90
CA ARG A 240 26.34 23.59 24.62
C ARG A 240 26.67 25.08 24.56
N SER A 241 25.68 25.97 24.76
CA SER A 241 25.89 27.45 24.70
C SER A 241 25.96 28.16 26.05
N GLY A 242 26.08 27.46 27.15
CA GLY A 242 26.03 28.03 28.51
C GLY A 242 27.27 27.78 29.35
N THR A 243 28.50 27.99 28.81
CA THR A 243 29.69 28.12 29.69
C THR A 243 30.80 28.88 28.95
N ARG A 244 30.77 30.19 29.06
CA ARG A 244 31.95 31.06 29.05
C ARG A 244 31.64 32.32 29.85
#